data_8c6cc1b644f6ba30361a39179e9f3b66
#
_entry.id   8c6cc1b644f6ba30361a39179e9f3b66
#
_cell.length_a   1.000
_cell.length_b   1.000
_cell.length_c   1.000
_cell.angle_alpha   90.00
_cell.angle_beta   90.00
_cell.angle_gamma   90.00
#
_symmetry.space_group_name_H-M   'P 1'
#
loop_
_entity.id
_entity.type
_entity.pdbx_description
1 polymer ?
#
loop_
_entity_poly.entity_id
_entity_poly.type
_entity_poly.pdbx_seq_one_letter_code
_entity_poly.pdbx_strand_id
1 'polypeptide(L)'
;MTDTPDQHEHTHEHEHHHEHRPLDYTEAVEAFRAEKDDYFKNAGAGSPIPVAEREAFTGLPYFPVDLALRFDDSVLEPYTGGEPSNFQIPTSDGRLRPAHRAGILAFEIGGERRVLTAYTFDGGDGESLFVPFLDATSGSETYGAGRYLDLDPEDDGRYTLDFNLAYHPSCVYDIRFSCPLTPAENRLPIRIEAGERLSPTIQVQTLDAGA
;
A
#
# COMPACT_ATOMS: atom_id res chain seq x y z
N MET A 1 26.60 43.21 63.39
CA MET A 1 26.95 42.81 61.99
C MET A 1 26.37 41.42 61.80
N THR A 2 25.20 41.36 61.25
CA THR A 2 24.43 40.13 61.10
C THR A 2 24.39 39.83 59.59
N ASP A 3 25.02 38.75 59.27
CA ASP A 3 25.12 38.25 57.92
C ASP A 3 23.87 37.35 57.64
N THR A 4 23.12 37.67 56.60
CA THR A 4 21.92 36.92 56.19
C THR A 4 22.29 36.09 54.98
N PRO A 5 22.09 34.77 54.96
CA PRO A 5 22.34 34.00 53.78
C PRO A 5 21.14 34.09 52.83
N ASP A 6 21.50 34.38 51.58
CA ASP A 6 20.65 34.42 50.39
C ASP A 6 20.12 33.01 50.04
N GLN A 7 18.81 32.84 49.99
CA GLN A 7 18.15 31.59 49.59
C GLN A 7 17.87 31.67 48.09
N HIS A 8 18.70 30.99 47.28
CA HIS A 8 18.37 30.72 45.88
C HIS A 8 17.31 29.62 45.81
N GLU A 9 16.11 30.00 45.45
CA GLU A 9 15.03 29.11 45.05
C GLU A 9 15.37 28.50 43.68
N HIS A 10 15.76 27.21 43.65
CA HIS A 10 15.82 26.44 42.42
C HIS A 10 14.41 26.00 42.02
N THR A 11 13.87 26.68 41.03
CA THR A 11 12.68 26.20 40.29
C THR A 11 13.08 24.99 39.45
N HIS A 12 12.68 23.81 39.87
CA HIS A 12 12.73 22.60 39.03
C HIS A 12 11.71 22.73 37.92
N GLU A 13 12.14 23.05 36.72
CA GLU A 13 11.39 22.85 35.50
C GLU A 13 11.20 21.33 35.31
N HIS A 14 10.01 20.85 35.51
CA HIS A 14 9.63 19.50 35.12
C HIS A 14 9.56 19.44 33.59
N GLU A 15 10.66 19.00 32.95
CA GLU A 15 10.61 18.55 31.56
C GLU A 15 9.69 17.36 31.49
N HIS A 16 8.49 17.57 30.94
CA HIS A 16 7.60 16.50 30.54
C HIS A 16 8.24 15.77 29.37
N HIS A 17 9.02 14.74 29.65
CA HIS A 17 9.37 13.73 28.68
C HIS A 17 8.07 13.05 28.26
N HIS A 18 7.54 13.43 27.09
CA HIS A 18 6.55 12.62 26.42
C HIS A 18 7.23 11.31 26.04
N GLU A 19 7.04 10.28 26.87
CA GLU A 19 7.36 8.90 26.48
C GLU A 19 6.52 8.59 25.24
N HIS A 20 7.16 8.53 24.08
CA HIS A 20 6.54 8.02 22.87
C HIS A 20 6.31 6.52 23.06
N ARG A 21 5.12 6.15 23.51
CA ARG A 21 4.69 4.76 23.49
C ARG A 21 4.66 4.32 22.01
N PRO A 22 5.31 3.19 21.64
CA PRO A 22 5.17 2.64 20.31
C PRO A 22 3.68 2.43 20.00
N LEU A 23 3.24 2.85 18.83
CA LEU A 23 1.89 2.60 18.35
C LEU A 23 1.66 1.09 18.26
N ASP A 24 0.45 0.63 18.62
CA ASP A 24 0.08 -0.72 18.24
C ASP A 24 -0.11 -0.80 16.72
N TYR A 25 -0.23 -2.02 16.20
CA TYR A 25 -0.30 -2.21 14.75
C TYR A 25 -1.49 -1.48 14.12
N THR A 26 -2.67 -1.51 14.74
CA THR A 26 -3.87 -0.83 14.23
C THR A 26 -3.66 0.68 14.21
N GLU A 27 -3.14 1.24 15.31
CA GLU A 27 -2.80 2.66 15.39
C GLU A 27 -1.78 3.07 14.30
N ALA A 28 -0.79 2.21 14.03
CA ALA A 28 0.21 2.46 13.00
C ALA A 28 -0.39 2.47 11.58
N VAL A 29 -1.28 1.53 11.25
CA VAL A 29 -1.99 1.49 9.96
C VAL A 29 -2.91 2.70 9.82
N GLU A 30 -3.63 3.09 10.86
CA GLU A 30 -4.51 4.27 10.83
C GLU A 30 -3.71 5.57 10.66
N ALA A 31 -2.56 5.69 11.32
CA ALA A 31 -1.65 6.83 11.12
C ALA A 31 -1.12 6.90 9.68
N PHE A 32 -0.68 5.78 9.11
CA PHE A 32 -0.26 5.68 7.71
C PHE A 32 -1.37 6.10 6.74
N ARG A 33 -2.62 5.66 6.98
CA ARG A 33 -3.78 6.06 6.16
C ARG A 33 -4.05 7.56 6.25
N ALA A 34 -3.94 8.14 7.44
CA ALA A 34 -4.12 9.58 7.64
C ALA A 34 -3.02 10.41 6.94
N GLU A 35 -1.76 9.97 6.98
CA GLU A 35 -0.66 10.60 6.25
C GLU A 35 -0.87 10.53 4.73
N LYS A 36 -1.35 9.40 4.23
CA LYS A 36 -1.67 9.23 2.81
C LYS A 36 -2.82 10.16 2.39
N ASP A 37 -3.85 10.29 3.20
CA ASP A 37 -4.98 11.20 2.94
C ASP A 37 -4.51 12.66 2.90
N ASP A 38 -3.63 13.06 3.83
CA ASP A 38 -3.02 14.39 3.84
C ASP A 38 -2.17 14.63 2.58
N TYR A 39 -1.35 13.65 2.20
CA TYR A 39 -0.58 13.70 0.96
C TYR A 39 -1.50 13.85 -0.27
N PHE A 40 -2.57 13.06 -0.38
CA PHE A 40 -3.51 13.12 -1.50
C PHE A 40 -4.18 14.49 -1.58
N LYS A 41 -4.50 15.09 -0.45
CA LYS A 41 -5.10 16.43 -0.38
C LYS A 41 -4.11 17.56 -0.71
N ASN A 42 -2.88 17.48 -0.19
CA ASN A 42 -1.99 18.63 -0.08
C ASN A 42 -0.71 18.57 -0.94
N ALA A 43 -0.35 17.43 -1.54
CA ALA A 43 0.92 17.25 -2.26
C ALA A 43 1.04 18.00 -3.61
N GLY A 44 0.17 18.94 -3.91
CA GLY A 44 0.26 19.74 -5.12
C GLY A 44 0.25 18.88 -6.41
N ALA A 45 1.28 19.00 -7.25
CA ALA A 45 1.37 18.24 -8.50
C ALA A 45 1.58 16.72 -8.29
N GLY A 46 2.06 16.30 -7.12
CA GLY A 46 2.26 14.89 -6.78
C GLY A 46 0.99 14.15 -6.39
N SER A 47 -0.09 14.88 -6.04
CA SER A 47 -1.35 14.26 -5.67
C SER A 47 -2.05 13.61 -6.86
N PRO A 48 -2.57 12.37 -6.72
CA PRO A 48 -3.41 11.75 -7.74
C PRO A 48 -4.83 12.33 -7.77
N ILE A 49 -5.26 13.08 -6.73
CA ILE A 49 -6.57 13.74 -6.74
C ILE A 49 -6.51 15.00 -7.64
N PRO A 50 -7.43 15.13 -8.61
CA PRO A 50 -7.54 16.34 -9.44
C PRO A 50 -7.71 17.59 -8.58
N VAL A 51 -7.06 18.71 -8.97
CA VAL A 51 -7.06 19.94 -8.18
C VAL A 51 -8.48 20.40 -7.83
N ALA A 52 -9.42 20.26 -8.77
CA ALA A 52 -10.82 20.66 -8.56
C ALA A 52 -11.57 19.82 -7.51
N GLU A 53 -11.06 18.62 -7.18
CA GLU A 53 -11.71 17.69 -6.26
C GLU A 53 -11.07 17.71 -4.86
N ARG A 54 -9.88 18.31 -4.71
CA ARG A 54 -9.11 18.30 -3.44
C ARG A 54 -9.83 19.02 -2.30
N GLU A 55 -10.56 20.07 -2.56
CA GLU A 55 -11.30 20.79 -1.52
C GLU A 55 -12.38 19.90 -0.91
N ALA A 56 -13.06 19.11 -1.74
CA ALA A 56 -14.09 18.15 -1.31
C ALA A 56 -13.53 16.81 -0.80
N PHE A 57 -12.23 16.57 -0.98
CA PHE A 57 -11.61 15.32 -0.55
C PHE A 57 -11.54 15.24 0.97
N THR A 58 -12.15 14.20 1.55
CA THR A 58 -12.24 13.96 2.99
C THR A 58 -11.49 12.71 3.46
N GLY A 59 -10.77 12.05 2.56
CA GLY A 59 -10.03 10.82 2.81
C GLY A 59 -10.48 9.68 1.91
N LEU A 60 -9.66 8.65 1.84
CA LEU A 60 -9.93 7.42 1.11
C LEU A 60 -10.75 6.47 1.99
N PRO A 61 -11.69 5.72 1.44
CA PRO A 61 -12.35 4.67 2.19
C PRO A 61 -11.46 3.43 2.29
N TYR A 62 -11.49 2.78 3.45
CA TYR A 62 -10.73 1.55 3.73
C TYR A 62 -11.64 0.46 4.29
N PHE A 63 -11.23 -0.78 4.14
CA PHE A 63 -11.71 -1.87 4.99
C PHE A 63 -11.18 -1.69 6.43
N PRO A 64 -11.87 -2.24 7.44
CA PRO A 64 -11.31 -2.33 8.79
C PRO A 64 -9.94 -3.01 8.78
N VAL A 65 -9.08 -2.65 9.73
CA VAL A 65 -7.79 -3.34 9.90
C VAL A 65 -8.04 -4.76 10.37
N ASP A 66 -7.45 -5.74 9.67
CA ASP A 66 -7.53 -7.15 10.00
C ASP A 66 -6.12 -7.77 10.08
N LEU A 67 -5.71 -8.13 11.30
CA LEU A 67 -4.42 -8.78 11.56
C LEU A 67 -4.28 -10.15 10.88
N ALA A 68 -5.39 -10.84 10.62
CA ALA A 68 -5.37 -12.12 9.91
C ALA A 68 -4.98 -11.99 8.42
N LEU A 69 -4.95 -10.76 7.89
CA LEU A 69 -4.55 -10.44 6.54
C LEU A 69 -3.16 -9.77 6.47
N ARG A 70 -2.36 -9.95 7.51
CA ARG A 70 -0.94 -9.59 7.58
C ARG A 70 -0.11 -10.87 7.77
N PHE A 71 0.89 -11.08 6.93
CA PHE A 71 1.77 -12.25 6.91
C PHE A 71 3.21 -11.76 7.03
N ASP A 72 3.72 -11.81 8.25
CA ASP A 72 5.11 -11.49 8.56
C ASP A 72 6.02 -12.63 8.07
N ASP A 73 7.31 -12.36 7.97
CA ASP A 73 8.34 -13.36 7.63
C ASP A 73 8.14 -14.07 6.28
N SER A 74 7.45 -13.45 5.32
CA SER A 74 7.22 -14.01 3.99
C SER A 74 8.55 -14.15 3.23
N VAL A 75 8.81 -15.35 2.72
CA VAL A 75 10.01 -15.63 1.91
C VAL A 75 9.66 -15.51 0.44
N LEU A 76 10.50 -14.82 -0.33
CA LEU A 76 10.40 -14.80 -1.78
C LEU A 76 10.91 -16.14 -2.34
N GLU A 77 9.98 -17.01 -2.73
CA GLU A 77 10.30 -18.30 -3.35
C GLU A 77 10.63 -18.09 -4.84
N PRO A 78 11.52 -18.91 -5.45
CA PRO A 78 11.80 -18.82 -6.88
C PRO A 78 10.54 -18.96 -7.73
N TYR A 79 10.43 -18.12 -8.77
CA TYR A 79 9.37 -18.27 -9.76
C TYR A 79 9.56 -19.56 -10.56
N THR A 80 8.57 -20.43 -10.53
CA THR A 80 8.62 -21.77 -11.20
C THR A 80 7.64 -21.90 -12.36
N GLY A 81 6.96 -20.80 -12.75
CA GLY A 81 6.06 -20.80 -13.90
C GLY A 81 6.79 -21.03 -15.22
N GLY A 82 6.10 -21.61 -16.21
CA GLY A 82 6.65 -21.86 -17.56
C GLY A 82 6.89 -20.60 -18.39
N GLU A 83 6.40 -19.44 -17.95
CA GLU A 83 6.57 -18.17 -18.66
C GLU A 83 7.94 -17.54 -18.37
N PRO A 84 8.53 -16.78 -19.31
CA PRO A 84 9.79 -16.08 -19.08
C PRO A 84 9.73 -15.20 -17.82
N SER A 85 10.84 -15.12 -17.08
CA SER A 85 10.97 -14.19 -15.95
C SER A 85 10.80 -12.73 -16.42
N ASN A 86 11.35 -12.41 -17.59
CA ASN A 86 11.20 -11.10 -18.22
C ASN A 86 9.95 -11.05 -19.08
N PHE A 87 9.10 -10.06 -18.87
CA PHE A 87 7.91 -9.87 -19.68
C PHE A 87 7.46 -8.40 -19.67
N GLN A 88 6.39 -8.11 -20.40
CA GLN A 88 5.82 -6.78 -20.51
C GLN A 88 4.48 -6.74 -19.79
N ILE A 89 4.34 -5.90 -18.78
CA ILE A 89 3.06 -5.66 -18.12
C ILE A 89 2.28 -4.61 -18.93
N PRO A 90 1.05 -4.90 -19.38
CA PRO A 90 0.17 -3.89 -19.95
C PRO A 90 -0.14 -2.80 -18.92
N THR A 91 -0.31 -1.56 -19.38
CA THR A 91 -0.68 -0.43 -18.54
C THR A 91 -2.07 0.11 -18.90
N SER A 92 -2.67 0.88 -18.01
CA SER A 92 -4.03 1.43 -18.13
C SER A 92 -4.22 2.34 -19.35
N ASP A 93 -3.15 2.86 -19.93
CA ASP A 93 -3.15 3.68 -21.15
C ASP A 93 -2.77 2.88 -22.42
N GLY A 94 -2.77 1.55 -22.34
CA GLY A 94 -2.50 0.64 -23.46
C GLY A 94 -1.02 0.47 -23.82
N ARG A 95 -0.09 1.06 -23.07
CA ARG A 95 1.34 0.83 -23.25
C ARG A 95 1.78 -0.48 -22.59
N LEU A 96 3.02 -0.86 -22.86
CA LEU A 96 3.67 -1.99 -22.21
C LEU A 96 4.86 -1.49 -21.37
N ARG A 97 5.01 -2.01 -20.16
CA ARG A 97 6.10 -1.69 -19.25
C ARG A 97 6.96 -2.94 -19.02
N PRO A 98 8.28 -2.89 -19.28
CA PRO A 98 9.17 -3.99 -18.93
C PRO A 98 9.12 -4.30 -17.43
N ALA A 99 9.06 -5.58 -17.11
CA ALA A 99 9.04 -6.07 -15.74
C ALA A 99 9.72 -7.43 -15.63
N HIS A 100 10.13 -7.79 -14.42
CA HIS A 100 10.73 -9.08 -14.11
C HIS A 100 9.90 -9.77 -13.04
N ARG A 101 9.61 -11.06 -13.22
CA ARG A 101 9.06 -11.88 -12.14
C ARG A 101 10.17 -12.20 -11.15
N ALA A 102 10.19 -11.50 -10.03
CA ALA A 102 11.20 -11.67 -8.98
C ALA A 102 11.06 -13.02 -8.28
N GLY A 103 9.83 -13.47 -8.07
CA GLY A 103 9.53 -14.72 -7.37
C GLY A 103 8.04 -14.82 -7.04
N ILE A 104 7.71 -15.70 -6.11
CA ILE A 104 6.37 -15.86 -5.57
C ILE A 104 6.38 -15.67 -4.05
N LEU A 105 5.35 -15.05 -3.52
CA LEU A 105 5.06 -14.96 -2.10
C LEU A 105 3.89 -15.89 -1.77
N ALA A 106 4.12 -16.82 -0.85
CA ALA A 106 3.12 -17.78 -0.40
C ALA A 106 2.57 -17.39 0.97
N PHE A 107 1.27 -17.55 1.13
CA PHE A 107 0.54 -17.30 2.39
C PHE A 107 -0.64 -18.25 2.53
N GLU A 108 -1.23 -18.33 3.71
CA GLU A 108 -2.34 -19.23 3.99
C GLU A 108 -3.56 -18.44 4.46
N ILE A 109 -4.70 -18.65 3.80
CA ILE A 109 -6.00 -18.10 4.22
C ILE A 109 -7.02 -19.25 4.23
N GLY A 110 -7.72 -19.40 5.35
CA GLY A 110 -8.76 -20.42 5.50
C GLY A 110 -8.23 -21.87 5.39
N GLY A 111 -6.96 -22.11 5.74
CA GLY A 111 -6.32 -23.41 5.62
C GLY A 111 -5.88 -23.76 4.19
N GLU A 112 -5.93 -22.81 3.25
CA GLU A 112 -5.50 -23.02 1.87
C GLU A 112 -4.28 -22.13 1.54
N ARG A 113 -3.24 -22.76 0.97
CA ARG A 113 -2.07 -22.03 0.46
C ARG A 113 -2.46 -21.22 -0.77
N ARG A 114 -2.12 -19.94 -0.75
CA ARG A 114 -2.26 -18.99 -1.86
C ARG A 114 -0.89 -18.47 -2.25
N VAL A 115 -0.78 -18.00 -3.46
CA VAL A 115 0.46 -17.41 -3.98
C VAL A 115 0.18 -16.16 -4.77
N LEU A 116 1.11 -15.20 -4.69
CA LEU A 116 1.16 -14.04 -5.55
C LEU A 116 2.56 -13.94 -6.16
N THR A 117 2.62 -13.70 -7.46
CA THR A 117 3.86 -13.36 -8.14
C THR A 117 4.27 -11.94 -7.80
N ALA A 118 5.50 -11.77 -7.37
CA ALA A 118 6.11 -10.47 -7.13
C ALA A 118 6.94 -10.04 -8.35
N TYR A 119 6.95 -8.75 -8.61
CA TYR A 119 7.61 -8.16 -9.76
C TYR A 119 8.61 -7.09 -9.34
N THR A 120 9.65 -6.91 -10.16
CA THR A 120 10.54 -5.75 -10.10
C THR A 120 10.52 -5.04 -11.45
N PHE A 121 10.91 -3.77 -11.46
CA PHE A 121 11.02 -2.97 -12.68
C PHE A 121 12.47 -2.52 -12.91
N ASP A 122 12.82 -2.27 -14.18
CA ASP A 122 14.13 -1.73 -14.53
C ASP A 122 14.38 -0.37 -13.85
N GLY A 123 15.59 -0.19 -13.31
CA GLY A 123 16.00 1.04 -12.66
C GLY A 123 15.65 1.17 -11.16
N GLY A 124 15.00 0.14 -10.57
CA GLY A 124 14.85 -0.01 -9.12
C GLY A 124 16.11 -0.60 -8.47
N ASP A 125 16.06 -0.77 -7.14
CA ASP A 125 17.13 -1.43 -6.36
C ASP A 125 17.21 -2.95 -6.61
N GLY A 126 16.16 -3.53 -7.19
CA GLY A 126 16.05 -4.97 -7.45
C GLY A 126 15.55 -5.77 -6.25
N GLU A 127 15.35 -5.14 -5.10
CA GLU A 127 14.93 -5.77 -3.84
C GLU A 127 13.49 -5.39 -3.47
N SER A 128 13.07 -4.14 -3.72
CA SER A 128 11.67 -3.72 -3.52
C SER A 128 10.76 -4.41 -4.53
N LEU A 129 9.68 -5.01 -4.03
CA LEU A 129 8.76 -5.83 -4.80
C LEU A 129 7.45 -5.10 -5.06
N PHE A 130 6.97 -5.17 -6.29
CA PHE A 130 5.64 -4.76 -6.70
C PHE A 130 4.73 -6.00 -6.80
N VAL A 131 3.65 -6.02 -6.04
CA VAL A 131 2.71 -7.16 -5.97
C VAL A 131 1.30 -6.69 -6.30
N PRO A 132 0.95 -6.61 -7.60
CA PRO A 132 -0.43 -6.32 -8.00
C PRO A 132 -1.29 -7.56 -7.82
N PHE A 133 -2.55 -7.41 -7.38
CA PHE A 133 -3.47 -8.54 -7.24
C PHE A 133 -4.91 -8.17 -7.54
N LEU A 134 -5.66 -9.14 -8.03
CA LEU A 134 -7.11 -9.15 -8.13
C LEU A 134 -7.67 -10.14 -7.10
N ASP A 135 -8.79 -9.80 -6.50
CA ASP A 135 -9.49 -10.66 -5.56
C ASP A 135 -11.01 -10.62 -5.82
N ALA A 136 -11.79 -11.33 -5.02
CA ALA A 136 -13.25 -11.39 -5.24
C ALA A 136 -13.99 -10.09 -4.87
N THR A 137 -13.31 -9.06 -4.36
CA THR A 137 -13.87 -7.71 -4.18
C THR A 137 -13.69 -6.83 -5.41
N SER A 138 -12.79 -7.23 -6.33
CA SER A 138 -12.44 -6.44 -7.53
C SER A 138 -13.62 -6.27 -8.47
N GLY A 139 -13.88 -5.03 -8.89
CA GLY A 139 -14.99 -4.66 -9.76
C GLY A 139 -16.32 -4.41 -9.03
N SER A 140 -16.36 -4.59 -7.71
CA SER A 140 -17.55 -4.31 -6.88
C SER A 140 -17.25 -3.34 -5.73
N GLU A 141 -16.31 -3.68 -4.86
CA GLU A 141 -15.91 -2.88 -3.70
C GLU A 141 -14.51 -2.28 -3.84
N THR A 142 -13.69 -2.87 -4.71
CA THR A 142 -12.35 -2.39 -5.07
C THR A 142 -12.24 -2.26 -6.59
N TYR A 143 -11.17 -1.60 -7.06
CA TYR A 143 -10.98 -1.33 -8.47
C TYR A 143 -10.90 -2.62 -9.32
N GLY A 144 -11.59 -2.62 -10.47
CA GLY A 144 -11.72 -3.80 -11.33
C GLY A 144 -10.43 -4.31 -11.96
N ALA A 145 -9.38 -3.47 -12.05
CA ALA A 145 -8.07 -3.87 -12.52
C ALA A 145 -7.10 -4.26 -11.39
N GLY A 146 -7.58 -4.28 -10.15
CA GLY A 146 -6.83 -4.76 -8.98
C GLY A 146 -6.29 -3.65 -8.07
N ARG A 147 -5.59 -4.10 -7.03
CA ARG A 147 -4.88 -3.29 -6.04
C ARG A 147 -3.41 -3.70 -6.02
N TYR A 148 -2.59 -2.90 -5.36
CA TYR A 148 -1.16 -3.08 -5.30
C TYR A 148 -0.67 -3.16 -3.87
N LEU A 149 0.43 -3.88 -3.70
CA LEU A 149 1.30 -3.82 -2.55
C LEU A 149 2.72 -3.52 -3.05
N ASP A 150 3.40 -2.60 -2.40
CA ASP A 150 4.83 -2.39 -2.53
C ASP A 150 5.48 -2.93 -1.26
N LEU A 151 6.46 -3.82 -1.40
CA LEU A 151 7.10 -4.49 -0.29
C LEU A 151 8.60 -4.22 -0.35
N ASP A 152 9.14 -3.69 0.74
CA ASP A 152 10.58 -3.58 0.93
C ASP A 152 11.09 -4.77 1.73
N PRO A 153 12.32 -5.25 1.47
CA PRO A 153 12.91 -6.34 2.23
C PRO A 153 13.21 -5.87 3.67
N GLU A 154 13.02 -6.76 4.61
CA GLU A 154 13.51 -6.60 5.99
C GLU A 154 15.01 -6.90 6.07
N ASP A 155 15.65 -6.61 7.20
CA ASP A 155 17.11 -6.78 7.39
C ASP A 155 17.60 -8.21 7.12
N ASP A 156 16.72 -9.21 7.25
CA ASP A 156 17.02 -10.63 7.00
C ASP A 156 16.63 -11.09 5.58
N GLY A 157 16.18 -10.17 4.71
CA GLY A 157 15.77 -10.44 3.34
C GLY A 157 14.38 -11.07 3.21
N ARG A 158 13.58 -11.07 4.27
CA ARG A 158 12.17 -11.46 4.23
C ARG A 158 11.29 -10.24 3.93
N TYR A 159 10.00 -10.48 3.76
CA TYR A 159 9.01 -9.46 3.45
C TYR A 159 7.81 -9.58 4.38
N THR A 160 7.18 -8.47 4.69
CA THR A 160 5.84 -8.47 5.31
C THR A 160 4.79 -8.27 4.22
N LEU A 161 4.03 -9.32 3.92
CA LEU A 161 2.88 -9.25 3.01
C LEU A 161 1.64 -8.79 3.79
N ASP A 162 1.36 -7.49 3.74
CA ASP A 162 0.31 -6.85 4.53
C ASP A 162 -0.80 -6.26 3.65
N PHE A 163 -1.92 -6.98 3.55
CA PHE A 163 -3.06 -6.52 2.74
C PHE A 163 -3.78 -5.31 3.34
N ASN A 164 -3.56 -4.96 4.62
CA ASN A 164 -4.10 -3.73 5.21
C ASN A 164 -3.51 -2.46 4.59
N LEU A 165 -2.36 -2.59 3.92
CA LEU A 165 -1.68 -1.53 3.18
C LEU A 165 -2.00 -1.55 1.68
N ALA A 166 -2.83 -2.49 1.20
CA ALA A 166 -3.19 -2.58 -0.22
C ALA A 166 -3.90 -1.30 -0.70
N TYR A 167 -3.48 -0.81 -1.86
CA TYR A 167 -3.93 0.46 -2.40
C TYR A 167 -4.37 0.39 -3.86
N HIS A 168 -5.20 1.35 -4.28
CA HIS A 168 -5.60 1.50 -5.67
C HIS A 168 -4.54 2.23 -6.49
N PRO A 169 -4.34 1.83 -7.77
CA PRO A 169 -3.50 2.58 -8.68
C PRO A 169 -3.99 4.02 -8.88
N SER A 170 -3.06 4.96 -9.06
CA SER A 170 -3.38 6.39 -9.22
C SER A 170 -4.31 6.70 -10.40
N CYS A 171 -4.36 5.85 -11.41
CA CYS A 171 -5.29 5.98 -12.55
C CYS A 171 -6.77 5.82 -12.18
N VAL A 172 -7.08 5.32 -10.98
CA VAL A 172 -8.45 5.32 -10.43
C VAL A 172 -8.94 6.73 -10.16
N TYR A 173 -8.04 7.62 -9.78
CA TYR A 173 -8.34 8.99 -9.40
C TYR A 173 -8.13 9.99 -10.56
N ASP A 174 -7.13 9.73 -11.41
CA ASP A 174 -6.82 10.60 -12.55
C ASP A 174 -6.23 9.78 -13.71
N ILE A 175 -6.90 9.82 -14.86
CA ILE A 175 -6.50 9.09 -16.09
C ILE A 175 -5.13 9.50 -16.65
N ARG A 176 -4.55 10.60 -16.17
CA ARG A 176 -3.19 11.00 -16.56
C ARG A 176 -2.12 10.02 -16.09
N PHE A 177 -2.45 9.17 -15.10
CA PHE A 177 -1.54 8.15 -14.62
C PHE A 177 -1.61 6.88 -15.47
N SER A 178 -0.45 6.39 -15.86
CA SER A 178 -0.29 5.09 -16.54
C SER A 178 0.11 4.05 -15.51
N CYS A 179 -0.81 3.14 -15.21
CA CYS A 179 -0.64 2.16 -14.13
C CYS A 179 -0.58 0.74 -14.68
N PRO A 180 0.30 -0.14 -14.17
CA PRO A 180 0.36 -1.54 -14.57
C PRO A 180 -0.98 -2.26 -14.31
N LEU A 181 -1.44 -3.06 -15.26
CA LEU A 181 -2.60 -3.92 -15.05
C LEU A 181 -2.17 -5.22 -14.37
N THR A 182 -3.00 -5.71 -13.46
CA THR A 182 -2.69 -6.95 -12.72
C THR A 182 -2.64 -8.14 -13.66
N PRO A 183 -1.50 -8.87 -13.73
CA PRO A 183 -1.40 -10.09 -14.51
C PRO A 183 -2.35 -11.19 -14.03
N ALA A 184 -2.77 -12.07 -14.96
CA ALA A 184 -3.80 -13.08 -14.70
C ALA A 184 -3.40 -14.08 -13.60
N GLU A 185 -2.11 -14.34 -13.43
CA GLU A 185 -1.57 -15.22 -12.40
C GLU A 185 -1.79 -14.69 -10.97
N ASN A 186 -1.99 -13.38 -10.81
CA ASN A 186 -2.22 -12.73 -9.51
C ASN A 186 -3.72 -12.53 -9.21
N ARG A 187 -4.55 -13.48 -9.62
CA ARG A 187 -5.98 -13.48 -9.30
C ARG A 187 -6.28 -14.44 -8.15
N LEU A 188 -6.70 -13.90 -7.02
CA LEU A 188 -7.15 -14.65 -5.86
C LEU A 188 -8.66 -14.93 -5.96
N PRO A 189 -9.12 -16.19 -5.82
CA PRO A 189 -10.55 -16.53 -5.88
C PRO A 189 -11.30 -16.27 -4.57
N ILE A 190 -10.71 -15.52 -3.66
CA ILE A 190 -11.23 -15.19 -2.33
C ILE A 190 -11.34 -13.68 -2.17
N ARG A 191 -12.09 -13.22 -1.16
CA ARG A 191 -12.20 -11.81 -0.79
C ARG A 191 -11.04 -11.42 0.11
N ILE A 192 -10.38 -10.32 -0.20
CA ILE A 192 -9.39 -9.66 0.66
C ILE A 192 -10.02 -8.36 1.17
N GLU A 193 -10.67 -8.45 2.31
CA GLU A 193 -11.38 -7.32 2.93
C GLU A 193 -10.42 -6.49 3.82
N ALA A 194 -9.32 -6.04 3.23
CA ALA A 194 -8.30 -5.18 3.85
C ALA A 194 -7.82 -4.13 2.84
N GLY A 195 -7.19 -3.04 3.33
CA GLY A 195 -6.68 -1.96 2.48
C GLY A 195 -7.77 -1.05 1.92
N GLU A 196 -7.47 -0.39 0.80
CA GLU A 196 -8.37 0.61 0.18
C GLU A 196 -9.63 -0.02 -0.43
N ARG A 197 -10.71 0.73 -0.32
CA ARG A 197 -12.00 0.49 -1.00
C ARG A 197 -12.30 1.59 -2.00
N LEU A 198 -13.18 1.31 -2.95
CA LEU A 198 -13.75 2.38 -3.80
C LEU A 198 -14.72 3.24 -2.98
N SER A 199 -14.60 4.56 -3.16
CA SER A 199 -15.63 5.48 -2.68
C SER A 199 -16.86 5.40 -3.58
N PRO A 200 -18.07 5.37 -3.04
CA PRO A 200 -19.28 5.51 -3.84
C PRO A 200 -19.37 6.87 -4.56
N THR A 201 -18.56 7.85 -4.15
CA THR A 201 -18.53 9.20 -4.73
C THR A 201 -17.42 9.40 -5.76
N ILE A 202 -16.38 8.56 -5.78
CA ILE A 202 -15.35 8.57 -6.81
C ILE A 202 -15.93 7.85 -8.02
N GLN A 203 -16.22 8.60 -9.09
CA GLN A 203 -16.57 7.98 -10.36
C GLN A 203 -15.35 7.26 -10.91
N VAL A 204 -15.31 5.95 -10.69
CA VAL A 204 -14.32 5.08 -11.33
C VAL A 204 -14.47 5.27 -12.83
N GLN A 205 -13.46 5.85 -13.48
CA GLN A 205 -13.44 5.88 -14.92
C GLN A 205 -13.26 4.45 -15.39
N THR A 206 -14.36 3.86 -15.85
CA THR A 206 -14.35 2.53 -16.46
C THR A 206 -13.42 2.59 -17.66
N LEU A 207 -12.32 1.83 -17.61
CA LEU A 207 -11.61 1.46 -18.82
C LEU A 207 -12.63 0.64 -19.62
N ASP A 208 -13.19 1.25 -20.68
CA ASP A 208 -13.92 0.48 -21.66
C ASP A 208 -12.96 -0.58 -22.20
N ALA A 209 -13.16 -1.82 -21.74
CA ALA A 209 -12.51 -2.97 -22.33
C ALA A 209 -13.06 -3.04 -23.76
N GLY A 210 -12.36 -2.36 -24.65
CA GLY A 210 -12.64 -2.41 -26.09
C GLY A 210 -12.71 -3.87 -26.51
N ALA A 211 -13.85 -4.21 -27.09
CA ALA A 211 -14.17 -5.51 -27.64
C ALA A 211 -13.21 -5.95 -28.74
#